data_f02e72801775d03a17e1dd93d7a247f7
#
_entry.id   f02e72801775d03a17e1dd93d7a247f7
#
_cell.length_a   1.000
_cell.length_b   1.000
_cell.length_c   1.000
_cell.angle_alpha   90.00
_cell.angle_beta   90.00
_cell.angle_gamma   90.00
#
_symmetry.space_group_name_H-M   'P 1'
#
loop_
_entity.id
_entity.type
_entity.pdbx_description
1 polymer ?
#
loop_
_entity_poly.entity_id
_entity_poly.type
_entity_poly.pdbx_seq_one_letter_code
_entity_poly.pdbx_strand_id
1 'polypeptide(L)'
;LAFLVAPLIVLYFVDTTYGVDSYDKYKDLVELLSWLFAGIMSLVTFSTLFLAFTYENKLVVSSKNLKSIMKPYSLDTDNLRNSIIEYSYSMSEDKILKAVFRGFIVVSFFSLLTWGTAVGFYTNFHFSLQLDFSIGSLLFFGIYSFYILLFLALFLLAIAIKLMLLSKDPLGKGYLPNQKQVSDFDYLANGGADIAEIFYRNPITLHFHRNPESAIFESDIAFELPINIANLRVVIKMQDEKRKNIATFYGKTKEELEEDEIAGFYSEVLKEKVTEKVYRLLETQEVISILKIYDKDYNLKAQYELKRDTESESHYKFSVKQKIHFNPSTKKDFDGNLLKSCRGKGIEIQMEISE
;
A
#
# COMPACT_ATOMS: atom_id res chain seq x y z
N LEU A 1 13.42 30.60 -7.89
CA LEU A 1 13.72 31.96 -8.36
C LEU A 1 14.28 32.84 -7.21
N ALA A 2 13.62 32.93 -6.06
CA ALA A 2 14.09 33.69 -4.92
C ALA A 2 15.54 33.36 -4.49
N PHE A 3 15.93 32.09 -4.53
CA PHE A 3 17.28 31.64 -4.20
C PHE A 3 18.35 32.06 -5.20
N LEU A 4 18.03 32.01 -6.48
CA LEU A 4 18.95 32.44 -7.52
C LEU A 4 19.18 33.96 -7.48
N VAL A 5 18.19 34.68 -7.00
CA VAL A 5 18.22 36.14 -6.93
C VAL A 5 18.77 36.63 -5.57
N ALA A 6 18.70 35.84 -4.49
CA ALA A 6 19.17 36.25 -3.17
C ALA A 6 20.64 36.75 -3.13
N PRO A 7 21.62 36.08 -3.77
CA PRO A 7 23.00 36.60 -3.83
C PRO A 7 23.10 37.96 -4.57
N LEU A 8 22.30 38.12 -5.60
CA LEU A 8 22.27 39.39 -6.39
C LEU A 8 21.62 40.53 -5.60
N ILE A 9 20.60 40.23 -4.80
CA ILE A 9 19.99 41.19 -3.87
C ILE A 9 21.00 41.61 -2.81
N VAL A 10 21.73 40.67 -2.24
CA VAL A 10 22.79 40.94 -1.25
C VAL A 10 23.89 41.80 -1.87
N LEU A 11 24.35 41.47 -3.08
CA LEU A 11 25.30 42.28 -3.84
C LEU A 11 24.82 43.74 -3.98
N TYR A 12 23.58 43.93 -4.40
CA TYR A 12 23.02 45.28 -4.57
C TYR A 12 23.01 46.08 -3.26
N PHE A 13 22.59 45.47 -2.15
CA PHE A 13 22.56 46.11 -0.85
C PHE A 13 23.97 46.42 -0.30
N VAL A 14 24.92 45.54 -0.53
CA VAL A 14 26.31 45.73 -0.10
C VAL A 14 26.96 46.90 -0.85
N ASP A 15 26.74 46.95 -2.19
CA ASP A 15 27.27 48.03 -3.03
C ASP A 15 26.73 49.41 -2.63
N THR A 16 25.46 49.48 -2.24
CA THR A 16 24.83 50.75 -1.86
C THR A 16 25.08 51.17 -0.40
N THR A 17 25.38 50.23 0.50
CA THR A 17 25.42 50.50 1.94
C THR A 17 26.82 50.49 2.51
N TYR A 18 27.75 49.71 1.98
CA TYR A 18 29.10 49.50 2.52
C TYR A 18 30.18 49.79 1.47
N GLY A 19 31.06 50.72 1.78
CA GLY A 19 32.24 50.98 0.95
C GLY A 19 33.28 49.87 1.04
N VAL A 20 34.27 49.88 0.13
CA VAL A 20 35.34 48.85 0.00
C VAL A 20 36.13 48.65 1.27
N ASP A 21 36.30 49.70 2.10
CA ASP A 21 37.02 49.65 3.37
C ASP A 21 36.35 48.79 4.45
N SER A 22 35.14 48.31 4.22
CA SER A 22 34.41 47.49 5.19
C SER A 22 34.62 45.97 5.04
N TYR A 23 35.30 45.50 3.98
CA TYR A 23 35.51 44.05 3.77
C TYR A 23 36.32 43.42 4.90
N ASP A 24 37.45 44.04 5.27
CA ASP A 24 38.31 43.51 6.35
C ASP A 24 37.56 43.36 7.66
N LYS A 25 36.54 44.19 7.90
CA LYS A 25 35.68 44.13 9.07
C LYS A 25 34.74 42.89 9.04
N TYR A 26 34.35 42.43 7.84
CA TYR A 26 33.41 41.33 7.66
C TYR A 26 34.07 40.03 7.17
N LYS A 27 35.37 40.02 6.88
CA LYS A 27 36.12 38.88 6.36
C LYS A 27 35.96 37.64 7.26
N ASP A 28 36.15 37.82 8.57
CA ASP A 28 36.03 36.71 9.54
C ASP A 28 34.60 36.14 9.57
N LEU A 29 33.58 36.99 9.40
CA LEU A 29 32.18 36.56 9.33
C LEU A 29 31.91 35.74 8.09
N VAL A 30 32.40 36.16 6.91
CA VAL A 30 32.24 35.43 5.64
C VAL A 30 32.91 34.06 5.72
N GLU A 31 34.12 34.01 6.32
CA GLU A 31 34.83 32.77 6.54
C GLU A 31 34.05 31.84 7.49
N LEU A 32 33.58 32.34 8.63
CA LEU A 32 32.76 31.60 9.57
C LEU A 32 31.48 31.04 8.90
N LEU A 33 30.78 31.85 8.13
CA LEU A 33 29.55 31.41 7.42
C LEU A 33 29.86 30.30 6.41
N SER A 34 30.99 30.36 5.72
CA SER A 34 31.42 29.32 4.75
C SER A 34 31.78 28.02 5.45
N TRP A 35 32.49 28.05 6.58
CA TRP A 35 32.75 26.88 7.39
C TRP A 35 31.51 26.25 7.98
N LEU A 36 30.56 27.07 8.47
CA LEU A 36 29.26 26.62 8.98
C LEU A 36 28.43 25.94 7.88
N PHE A 37 28.40 26.53 6.70
CA PHE A 37 27.75 25.91 5.53
C PHE A 37 28.36 24.53 5.20
N ALA A 38 29.70 24.44 5.13
CA ALA A 38 30.38 23.17 4.83
C ALA A 38 30.06 22.08 5.85
N GLY A 39 30.05 22.43 7.14
CA GLY A 39 29.69 21.52 8.22
C GLY A 39 28.23 21.03 8.12
N ILE A 40 27.30 21.96 7.95
CA ILE A 40 25.86 21.64 7.81
C ILE A 40 25.62 20.78 6.57
N MET A 41 26.23 21.13 5.42
CA MET A 41 26.06 20.38 4.18
C MET A 41 26.62 18.95 4.28
N SER A 42 27.71 18.75 5.02
CA SER A 42 28.24 17.41 5.29
C SER A 42 27.22 16.55 6.08
N LEU A 43 26.65 17.11 7.14
CA LEU A 43 25.59 16.43 7.93
C LEU A 43 24.35 16.15 7.10
N VAL A 44 23.91 17.12 6.31
CA VAL A 44 22.76 17.00 5.40
C VAL A 44 22.98 15.88 4.39
N THR A 45 24.16 15.84 3.76
CA THR A 45 24.51 14.81 2.78
C THR A 45 24.51 13.42 3.41
N PHE A 46 25.15 13.25 4.57
CA PHE A 46 25.18 11.98 5.28
C PHE A 46 23.78 11.51 5.67
N SER A 47 22.98 12.39 6.26
CA SER A 47 21.59 12.08 6.64
C SER A 47 20.74 11.69 5.43
N THR A 48 20.91 12.38 4.30
CA THR A 48 20.20 12.09 3.06
C THR A 48 20.54 10.71 2.50
N LEU A 49 21.84 10.36 2.55
CA LEU A 49 22.33 9.09 2.05
C LEU A 49 21.76 7.93 2.87
N PHE A 50 21.74 8.09 4.21
CA PHE A 50 21.13 7.12 5.12
C PHE A 50 19.62 6.96 4.87
N LEU A 51 18.89 8.08 4.73
CA LEU A 51 17.47 8.06 4.42
C LEU A 51 17.18 7.38 3.08
N ALA A 52 17.95 7.71 2.04
CA ALA A 52 17.77 7.15 0.71
C ALA A 52 17.94 5.62 0.73
N PHE A 53 19.01 5.10 1.32
CA PHE A 53 19.22 3.66 1.42
C PHE A 53 18.14 2.94 2.21
N THR A 54 17.75 3.49 3.36
CA THR A 54 16.71 2.87 4.19
C THR A 54 15.37 2.80 3.45
N TYR A 55 15.01 3.87 2.75
CA TYR A 55 13.75 3.94 2.03
C TYR A 55 13.75 3.10 0.76
N GLU A 56 14.82 3.13 -0.01
CA GLU A 56 14.94 2.32 -1.23
C GLU A 56 14.79 0.83 -0.91
N ASN A 57 15.49 0.35 0.12
CA ASN A 57 15.34 -1.04 0.57
C ASN A 57 13.90 -1.37 0.98
N LYS A 58 13.26 -0.51 1.74
CA LYS A 58 11.86 -0.64 2.16
C LYS A 58 10.93 -0.74 0.94
N LEU A 59 11.07 0.13 -0.04
CA LEU A 59 10.26 0.13 -1.26
C LEU A 59 10.53 -1.09 -2.16
N VAL A 60 11.77 -1.55 -2.25
CA VAL A 60 12.13 -2.77 -3.01
C VAL A 60 11.48 -4.00 -2.39
N VAL A 61 11.54 -4.15 -1.07
CA VAL A 61 10.88 -5.24 -0.35
C VAL A 61 9.37 -5.18 -0.55
N SER A 62 8.76 -3.98 -0.37
CA SER A 62 7.32 -3.79 -0.60
C SER A 62 6.89 -4.14 -2.02
N SER A 63 7.68 -3.74 -3.04
CA SER A 63 7.38 -4.08 -4.44
C SER A 63 7.46 -5.58 -4.71
N LYS A 64 8.43 -6.28 -4.11
CA LYS A 64 8.52 -7.75 -4.20
C LYS A 64 7.31 -8.43 -3.55
N ASN A 65 6.96 -8.02 -2.33
CA ASN A 65 5.80 -8.56 -1.61
C ASN A 65 4.49 -8.30 -2.38
N LEU A 66 4.32 -7.11 -2.94
CA LEU A 66 3.16 -6.81 -3.78
C LEU A 66 3.06 -7.75 -5.00
N LYS A 67 4.17 -8.01 -5.68
CA LYS A 67 4.19 -8.96 -6.81
C LYS A 67 3.82 -10.38 -6.37
N SER A 68 4.29 -10.79 -5.20
CA SER A 68 3.95 -12.09 -4.62
C SER A 68 2.47 -12.19 -4.24
N ILE A 69 1.89 -11.12 -3.68
CA ILE A 69 0.46 -11.04 -3.36
C ILE A 69 -0.39 -11.09 -4.63
N MET A 70 0.00 -10.33 -5.66
CA MET A 70 -0.74 -10.28 -6.92
C MET A 70 -0.70 -11.60 -7.70
N LYS A 71 0.40 -12.38 -7.57
CA LYS A 71 0.61 -13.65 -8.30
C LYS A 71 1.19 -14.71 -7.37
N PRO A 72 0.38 -15.32 -6.50
CA PRO A 72 0.85 -16.20 -5.44
C PRO A 72 1.07 -17.66 -5.92
N TYR A 73 1.65 -17.86 -7.09
CA TYR A 73 1.80 -19.19 -7.70
C TYR A 73 2.66 -20.17 -6.90
N SER A 74 3.52 -19.67 -6.02
CA SER A 74 4.43 -20.47 -5.20
C SER A 74 4.21 -20.29 -3.69
N LEU A 75 3.20 -19.50 -3.27
CA LEU A 75 2.96 -19.20 -1.87
C LEU A 75 1.87 -20.11 -1.30
N ASP A 76 2.13 -20.64 -0.13
CA ASP A 76 1.10 -21.18 0.77
C ASP A 76 0.43 -20.06 1.57
N THR A 77 -0.58 -20.40 2.36
CA THR A 77 -1.37 -19.43 3.13
C THR A 77 -0.51 -18.62 4.10
N ASP A 78 0.44 -19.26 4.78
CA ASP A 78 1.28 -18.59 5.76
C ASP A 78 2.25 -17.60 5.09
N ASN A 79 2.84 -17.99 3.98
CA ASN A 79 3.72 -17.12 3.21
C ASN A 79 2.98 -15.96 2.56
N LEU A 80 1.73 -16.17 2.08
CA LEU A 80 0.90 -15.08 1.58
C LEU A 80 0.54 -14.10 2.69
N ARG A 81 0.12 -14.61 3.86
CA ARG A 81 -0.17 -13.80 5.04
C ARG A 81 1.04 -12.99 5.48
N ASN A 82 2.21 -13.63 5.57
CA ASN A 82 3.46 -12.95 5.91
C ASN A 82 3.80 -11.86 4.91
N SER A 83 3.61 -12.10 3.61
CA SER A 83 3.84 -11.08 2.57
C SER A 83 2.91 -9.87 2.72
N ILE A 84 1.64 -10.08 3.12
CA ILE A 84 0.68 -9.01 3.40
C ILE A 84 1.09 -8.24 4.67
N ILE A 85 1.48 -8.95 5.73
CA ILE A 85 1.95 -8.38 6.98
C ILE A 85 3.19 -7.51 6.75
N GLU A 86 4.22 -8.06 6.12
CA GLU A 86 5.46 -7.33 5.80
C GLU A 86 5.20 -6.12 4.91
N TYR A 87 4.31 -6.27 3.92
CA TYR A 87 3.88 -5.16 3.09
C TYR A 87 3.21 -4.07 3.92
N SER A 88 2.29 -4.45 4.80
CA SER A 88 1.56 -3.54 5.68
C SER A 88 2.50 -2.77 6.61
N TYR A 89 3.43 -3.44 7.26
CA TYR A 89 4.45 -2.79 8.10
C TYR A 89 5.34 -1.85 7.29
N SER A 90 5.78 -2.28 6.12
CA SER A 90 6.66 -1.46 5.29
C SER A 90 5.94 -0.25 4.70
N MET A 91 4.63 -0.32 4.45
CA MET A 91 3.84 0.79 3.92
C MET A 91 3.14 1.63 4.99
N SER A 92 3.31 1.29 6.28
CA SER A 92 2.82 2.12 7.38
C SER A 92 3.43 3.52 7.34
N GLU A 93 2.63 4.53 7.74
CA GLU A 93 3.07 5.92 7.72
C GLU A 93 4.14 6.18 8.77
N ASP A 94 5.34 6.53 8.32
CA ASP A 94 6.43 6.95 9.18
C ASP A 94 6.40 8.48 9.38
N LYS A 95 5.75 8.92 10.48
CA LYS A 95 5.63 10.33 10.84
C LYS A 95 7.01 10.96 11.16
N ILE A 96 7.90 10.17 11.75
CA ILE A 96 9.25 10.63 12.11
C ILE A 96 10.03 10.95 10.85
N LEU A 97 9.96 10.08 9.88
CA LEU A 97 10.68 10.25 8.63
C LEU A 97 10.15 11.43 7.80
N LYS A 98 8.82 11.65 7.78
CA LYS A 98 8.24 12.85 7.17
C LYS A 98 8.72 14.12 7.87
N ALA A 99 8.87 14.09 9.20
CA ALA A 99 9.42 15.22 9.99
C ALA A 99 10.89 15.46 9.67
N VAL A 100 11.71 14.40 9.63
CA VAL A 100 13.14 14.48 9.26
C VAL A 100 13.31 15.06 7.86
N PHE A 101 12.49 14.63 6.89
CA PHE A 101 12.54 15.18 5.53
C PHE A 101 12.19 16.68 5.48
N ARG A 102 11.17 17.11 6.22
CA ARG A 102 10.85 18.55 6.33
C ARG A 102 12.00 19.34 6.95
N GLY A 103 12.59 18.80 8.04
CA GLY A 103 13.77 19.37 8.65
C GLY A 103 14.95 19.49 7.68
N PHE A 104 15.21 18.45 6.90
CA PHE A 104 16.21 18.44 5.83
C PHE A 104 15.99 19.58 4.83
N ILE A 105 14.79 19.74 4.31
CA ILE A 105 14.49 20.82 3.34
C ILE A 105 14.73 22.19 3.99
N VAL A 106 14.26 22.40 5.22
CA VAL A 106 14.42 23.68 5.93
C VAL A 106 15.90 23.99 6.16
N VAL A 107 16.66 23.04 6.69
CA VAL A 107 18.09 23.21 6.96
C VAL A 107 18.89 23.45 5.69
N SER A 108 18.62 22.69 4.62
CA SER A 108 19.26 22.87 3.31
C SER A 108 18.97 24.26 2.74
N PHE A 109 17.72 24.72 2.88
CA PHE A 109 17.27 26.01 2.43
C PHE A 109 18.04 27.13 3.13
N PHE A 110 18.03 27.15 4.48
CA PHE A 110 18.72 28.20 5.24
C PHE A 110 20.23 28.14 5.06
N SER A 111 20.81 26.95 4.99
CA SER A 111 22.23 26.75 4.73
C SER A 111 22.66 27.34 3.38
N LEU A 112 21.89 27.05 2.33
CA LEU A 112 22.16 27.61 0.99
C LEU A 112 22.00 29.13 0.93
N LEU A 113 21.01 29.69 1.63
CA LEU A 113 20.79 31.12 1.73
C LEU A 113 21.96 31.80 2.46
N THR A 114 22.40 31.22 3.58
CA THR A 114 23.54 31.72 4.36
C THR A 114 24.82 31.72 3.53
N TRP A 115 25.08 30.62 2.80
CA TRP A 115 26.25 30.56 1.93
C TRP A 115 26.15 31.50 0.74
N GLY A 116 24.95 31.66 0.16
CA GLY A 116 24.71 32.65 -0.91
C GLY A 116 25.01 34.08 -0.48
N THR A 117 24.70 34.46 0.78
CA THR A 117 25.08 35.75 1.33
C THR A 117 26.60 35.88 1.46
N ALA A 118 27.28 34.86 1.96
CA ALA A 118 28.74 34.87 2.06
C ALA A 118 29.41 34.99 0.68
N VAL A 119 28.94 34.24 -0.31
CA VAL A 119 29.41 34.34 -1.70
C VAL A 119 29.16 35.74 -2.29
N GLY A 120 27.97 36.32 -2.04
CA GLY A 120 27.63 37.67 -2.48
C GLY A 120 28.57 38.72 -1.91
N PHE A 121 28.84 38.65 -0.58
CA PHE A 121 29.81 39.55 0.06
C PHE A 121 31.19 39.40 -0.53
N TYR A 122 31.72 38.18 -0.59
CA TYR A 122 33.07 37.93 -1.10
C TYR A 122 33.26 38.42 -2.51
N THR A 123 32.29 38.12 -3.40
CA THR A 123 32.40 38.48 -4.82
C THR A 123 32.28 39.98 -5.07
N ASN A 124 31.49 40.72 -4.26
CA ASN A 124 31.34 42.15 -4.42
C ASN A 124 32.67 42.91 -4.12
N PHE A 125 33.47 42.43 -3.17
CA PHE A 125 34.73 43.09 -2.82
C PHE A 125 35.92 42.64 -3.64
N HIS A 126 35.87 41.49 -4.29
CA HIS A 126 37.03 40.93 -5.00
C HIS A 126 36.90 40.93 -6.51
N PHE A 127 35.68 41.02 -7.03
CA PHE A 127 35.45 40.95 -8.46
C PHE A 127 34.49 42.03 -8.93
N SER A 128 34.80 42.68 -10.05
CA SER A 128 33.88 43.58 -10.73
C SER A 128 33.04 42.80 -11.74
N LEU A 129 31.75 43.13 -11.79
CA LEU A 129 30.82 42.53 -12.78
C LEU A 129 31.01 43.27 -14.14
N GLN A 130 32.13 43.03 -14.79
CA GLN A 130 32.39 43.55 -16.12
C GLN A 130 32.28 42.38 -17.12
N LEU A 131 31.59 42.62 -18.24
CA LEU A 131 31.48 41.64 -19.33
C LEU A 131 32.73 41.67 -20.22
N ASP A 132 33.89 41.60 -19.57
CA ASP A 132 35.19 41.47 -20.22
C ASP A 132 35.74 40.06 -19.97
N PHE A 133 36.67 39.61 -20.82
CA PHE A 133 37.36 38.31 -20.65
C PHE A 133 38.51 38.39 -19.66
N SER A 134 38.35 39.19 -18.62
CA SER A 134 39.34 39.25 -17.53
C SER A 134 39.27 37.99 -16.63
N ILE A 135 40.39 37.68 -15.97
CA ILE A 135 40.47 36.57 -15.02
C ILE A 135 39.44 36.78 -13.89
N GLY A 136 39.22 38.03 -13.46
CA GLY A 136 38.23 38.37 -12.45
C GLY A 136 36.81 38.01 -12.85
N SER A 137 36.40 38.36 -14.07
CA SER A 137 35.09 38.04 -14.62
C SER A 137 34.88 36.52 -14.76
N LEU A 138 35.92 35.80 -15.23
CA LEU A 138 35.88 34.32 -15.32
C LEU A 138 35.68 33.65 -13.97
N LEU A 139 36.41 34.10 -12.93
CA LEU A 139 36.26 33.59 -11.59
C LEU A 139 34.90 33.90 -10.98
N PHE A 140 34.38 35.12 -11.21
CA PHE A 140 33.03 35.50 -10.79
C PHE A 140 31.95 34.59 -11.41
N PHE A 141 31.96 34.40 -12.71
CA PHE A 141 31.02 33.51 -13.39
C PHE A 141 31.20 32.03 -12.96
N GLY A 142 32.43 31.58 -12.70
CA GLY A 142 32.74 30.27 -12.20
C GLY A 142 32.10 30.01 -10.84
N ILE A 143 32.24 30.93 -9.88
CA ILE A 143 31.67 30.85 -8.55
C ILE A 143 30.14 30.81 -8.59
N TYR A 144 29.52 31.69 -9.39
CA TYR A 144 28.07 31.71 -9.55
C TYR A 144 27.54 30.46 -10.25
N SER A 145 28.23 29.98 -11.28
CA SER A 145 27.87 28.72 -11.96
C SER A 145 27.90 27.55 -10.98
N PHE A 146 28.92 27.50 -10.12
CA PHE A 146 29.02 26.46 -9.08
C PHE A 146 27.88 26.56 -8.05
N TYR A 147 27.52 27.78 -7.65
CA TYR A 147 26.37 28.02 -6.76
C TYR A 147 25.06 27.53 -7.36
N ILE A 148 24.84 27.85 -8.65
CA ILE A 148 23.65 27.41 -9.39
C ILE A 148 23.61 25.88 -9.52
N LEU A 149 24.74 25.25 -9.83
CA LEU A 149 24.84 23.79 -9.94
C LEU A 149 24.55 23.11 -8.59
N LEU A 150 25.06 23.66 -7.48
CA LEU A 150 24.78 23.13 -6.14
C LEU A 150 23.29 23.25 -5.80
N PHE A 151 22.68 24.41 -6.09
CA PHE A 151 21.23 24.59 -5.92
C PHE A 151 20.43 23.57 -6.73
N LEU A 152 20.81 23.37 -8.00
CA LEU A 152 20.14 22.40 -8.87
C LEU A 152 20.29 20.97 -8.33
N ALA A 153 21.47 20.59 -7.87
CA ALA A 153 21.73 19.27 -7.27
C ALA A 153 20.88 19.02 -6.03
N LEU A 154 20.81 20.00 -5.10
CA LEU A 154 19.96 19.90 -3.90
C LEU A 154 18.47 19.85 -4.25
N PHE A 155 18.04 20.61 -5.24
CA PHE A 155 16.66 20.57 -5.71
C PHE A 155 16.28 19.22 -6.32
N LEU A 156 17.14 18.63 -7.15
CA LEU A 156 16.94 17.29 -7.71
C LEU A 156 16.92 16.22 -6.60
N LEU A 157 17.79 16.34 -5.61
CA LEU A 157 17.83 15.45 -4.45
C LEU A 157 16.53 15.56 -3.65
N ALA A 158 16.02 16.77 -3.39
CA ALA A 158 14.74 16.97 -2.71
C ALA A 158 13.57 16.35 -3.49
N ILE A 159 13.57 16.44 -4.83
CA ILE A 159 12.58 15.76 -5.67
C ILE A 159 12.71 14.24 -5.53
N ALA A 160 13.91 13.67 -5.59
CA ALA A 160 14.13 12.23 -5.47
C ALA A 160 13.60 11.71 -4.13
N ILE A 161 13.93 12.37 -3.01
CA ILE A 161 13.42 11.99 -1.69
C ILE A 161 11.90 12.13 -1.62
N LYS A 162 11.33 13.20 -2.19
CA LYS A 162 9.87 13.37 -2.25
C LYS A 162 9.19 12.21 -3.00
N LEU A 163 9.77 11.76 -4.11
CA LEU A 163 9.24 10.61 -4.87
C LEU A 163 9.32 9.31 -4.06
N MET A 164 10.39 9.11 -3.30
CA MET A 164 10.49 7.97 -2.36
C MET A 164 9.40 8.04 -1.29
N LEU A 165 9.21 9.21 -0.66
CA LEU A 165 8.15 9.41 0.35
C LEU A 165 6.74 9.22 -0.19
N LEU A 166 6.51 9.42 -1.48
CA LEU A 166 5.27 9.12 -2.17
C LEU A 166 5.17 7.63 -2.56
N SER A 167 6.13 6.79 -2.13
CA SER A 167 6.16 5.35 -2.39
C SER A 167 6.18 5.01 -3.88
N LYS A 168 7.00 5.73 -4.66
CA LYS A 168 7.24 5.38 -6.06
C LYS A 168 7.82 3.97 -6.15
N ASP A 169 7.22 3.11 -6.98
CA ASP A 169 7.67 1.74 -7.14
C ASP A 169 9.06 1.68 -7.82
N PRO A 170 10.12 1.18 -7.14
CA PRO A 170 11.45 1.10 -7.72
C PRO A 170 11.58 -0.02 -8.78
N LEU A 171 10.69 -1.03 -8.75
CA LEU A 171 10.73 -2.19 -9.64
C LEU A 171 9.61 -2.20 -10.68
N GLY A 172 8.77 -1.17 -10.71
CA GLY A 172 7.60 -1.07 -11.57
C GLY A 172 7.33 0.34 -12.06
N LYS A 173 6.17 0.49 -12.70
CA LYS A 173 5.66 1.80 -13.14
C LYS A 173 4.59 2.28 -12.15
N GLY A 174 4.72 3.52 -11.69
CA GLY A 174 3.73 4.14 -10.82
C GLY A 174 4.11 4.13 -9.35
N TYR A 175 3.12 4.09 -8.48
CA TYR A 175 3.28 4.16 -7.03
C TYR A 175 2.77 2.88 -6.39
N LEU A 176 3.43 2.47 -5.31
CA LEU A 176 2.96 1.34 -4.51
C LEU A 176 1.62 1.72 -3.84
N PRO A 177 0.65 0.80 -3.81
CA PRO A 177 -0.60 1.03 -3.11
C PRO A 177 -0.38 1.21 -1.61
N ASN A 178 -1.31 1.87 -0.96
CA ASN A 178 -1.28 1.92 0.50
C ASN A 178 -1.72 0.57 1.11
N GLN A 179 -1.52 0.42 2.40
CA GLN A 179 -1.85 -0.77 3.17
C GLN A 179 -3.33 -1.19 2.99
N LYS A 180 -4.27 -0.25 3.08
CA LYS A 180 -5.71 -0.53 2.92
C LYS A 180 -6.06 -1.02 1.51
N GLN A 181 -5.39 -0.50 0.48
CA GLN A 181 -5.63 -0.93 -0.90
C GLN A 181 -5.21 -2.38 -1.17
N VAL A 182 -4.10 -2.83 -0.57
CA VAL A 182 -3.64 -4.23 -0.76
C VAL A 182 -4.57 -5.23 -0.08
N SER A 183 -5.28 -4.80 0.95
CA SER A 183 -6.29 -5.61 1.65
C SER A 183 -7.71 -5.38 1.14
N ASP A 184 -7.88 -4.66 0.02
CA ASP A 184 -9.17 -4.41 -0.62
C ASP A 184 -9.34 -5.31 -1.85
N PHE A 185 -10.42 -6.08 -1.85
CA PHE A 185 -10.70 -7.04 -2.93
C PHE A 185 -10.89 -6.35 -4.29
N ASP A 186 -11.59 -5.21 -4.32
CA ASP A 186 -11.85 -4.50 -5.57
C ASP A 186 -10.57 -3.92 -6.17
N TYR A 187 -9.64 -3.47 -5.30
CA TYR A 187 -8.32 -3.04 -5.74
C TYR A 187 -7.51 -4.20 -6.34
N LEU A 188 -7.46 -5.34 -5.66
CA LEU A 188 -6.75 -6.53 -6.14
C LEU A 188 -7.34 -7.02 -7.47
N ALA A 189 -8.66 -7.13 -7.57
CA ALA A 189 -9.37 -7.60 -8.76
C ALA A 189 -9.18 -6.70 -9.98
N ASN A 190 -9.07 -5.37 -9.77
CA ASN A 190 -8.84 -4.40 -10.84
C ASN A 190 -7.35 -4.15 -11.12
N GLY A 191 -6.48 -4.39 -10.12
CA GLY A 191 -5.02 -4.24 -10.21
C GLY A 191 -4.31 -5.38 -10.96
N GLY A 192 -5.05 -6.36 -11.46
CA GLY A 192 -4.51 -7.50 -12.21
C GLY A 192 -4.00 -8.63 -11.34
N ALA A 193 -4.46 -8.72 -10.09
CA ALA A 193 -4.23 -9.89 -9.24
C ALA A 193 -4.93 -11.12 -9.83
N ASP A 194 -4.30 -12.28 -9.72
CA ASP A 194 -4.91 -13.55 -10.08
C ASP A 194 -5.83 -14.03 -8.95
N ILE A 195 -7.04 -13.46 -8.93
CA ILE A 195 -8.05 -13.77 -7.90
C ILE A 195 -8.34 -15.26 -7.84
N ALA A 196 -8.40 -15.92 -9.01
CA ALA A 196 -8.67 -17.34 -9.06
C ALA A 196 -7.54 -18.17 -8.43
N GLU A 197 -6.29 -17.73 -8.54
CA GLU A 197 -5.16 -18.40 -7.90
C GLU A 197 -5.08 -18.09 -6.40
N ILE A 198 -5.33 -16.84 -6.01
CA ILE A 198 -5.32 -16.43 -4.60
C ILE A 198 -6.23 -17.32 -3.77
N PHE A 199 -7.50 -17.44 -4.13
CA PHE A 199 -8.46 -18.22 -3.36
C PHE A 199 -8.43 -19.73 -3.63
N TYR A 200 -7.75 -20.18 -4.66
CA TYR A 200 -7.47 -21.59 -4.86
C TYR A 200 -6.40 -22.11 -3.90
N ARG A 201 -5.32 -21.32 -3.73
CA ARG A 201 -4.23 -21.66 -2.80
C ARG A 201 -4.56 -21.34 -1.35
N ASN A 202 -5.42 -20.36 -1.15
CA ASN A 202 -5.86 -19.91 0.16
C ASN A 202 -7.39 -20.06 0.24
N PRO A 203 -7.85 -21.31 0.39
CA PRO A 203 -9.27 -21.60 0.20
C PRO A 203 -10.13 -20.97 1.29
N ILE A 204 -11.26 -20.45 0.86
CA ILE A 204 -12.38 -20.15 1.74
C ILE A 204 -12.98 -21.47 2.18
N THR A 205 -13.24 -21.64 3.47
CA THR A 205 -13.82 -22.84 4.03
C THR A 205 -15.13 -22.54 4.74
N LEU A 206 -16.05 -23.50 4.67
CA LEU A 206 -17.33 -23.46 5.35
C LEU A 206 -17.44 -24.67 6.25
N HIS A 207 -17.67 -24.45 7.53
CA HIS A 207 -17.75 -25.49 8.55
C HIS A 207 -19.17 -25.56 9.12
N PHE A 208 -19.65 -26.77 9.32
CA PHE A 208 -20.90 -27.06 10.02
C PHE A 208 -20.59 -27.90 11.26
N HIS A 209 -20.84 -27.34 12.42
CA HIS A 209 -20.65 -28.00 13.69
C HIS A 209 -22.03 -28.28 14.31
N ARG A 210 -22.22 -29.47 14.80
CA ARG A 210 -23.38 -29.83 15.59
C ARG A 210 -22.93 -30.13 17.03
N ASN A 211 -23.66 -29.60 18.00
CA ASN A 211 -23.45 -29.99 19.39
C ASN A 211 -24.20 -31.32 19.68
N PRO A 212 -23.51 -32.46 19.74
CA PRO A 212 -24.16 -33.76 19.97
C PRO A 212 -24.69 -33.93 21.37
N GLU A 213 -24.23 -33.13 22.35
CA GLU A 213 -24.62 -33.22 23.77
C GLU A 213 -25.87 -32.37 24.06
N SER A 214 -26.29 -31.53 23.15
CA SER A 214 -27.49 -30.68 23.35
C SER A 214 -28.77 -31.46 23.10
N ALA A 215 -29.72 -31.37 24.04
CA ALA A 215 -31.05 -31.95 23.90
C ALA A 215 -31.88 -31.30 22.80
N ILE A 216 -31.53 -30.06 22.43
CA ILE A 216 -32.14 -29.28 21.34
C ILE A 216 -31.14 -29.27 20.18
N PHE A 217 -31.62 -29.33 18.94
CA PHE A 217 -30.76 -29.26 17.79
C PHE A 217 -30.06 -27.88 17.75
N GLU A 218 -28.74 -27.89 17.93
CA GLU A 218 -27.87 -26.72 17.81
C GLU A 218 -26.81 -27.01 16.78
N SER A 219 -26.72 -26.13 15.77
CA SER A 219 -25.68 -26.18 14.75
C SER A 219 -25.09 -24.82 14.55
N ASP A 220 -23.78 -24.75 14.69
CA ASP A 220 -22.99 -23.56 14.38
C ASP A 220 -22.41 -23.68 12.95
N ILE A 221 -22.42 -22.58 12.22
CA ILE A 221 -21.75 -22.47 10.94
C ILE A 221 -20.60 -21.50 11.10
N ALA A 222 -19.41 -21.92 10.74
CA ALA A 222 -18.25 -21.05 10.67
C ALA A 222 -17.86 -20.85 9.20
N PHE A 223 -17.77 -19.58 8.82
CA PHE A 223 -17.19 -19.17 7.55
C PHE A 223 -15.80 -18.63 7.80
N GLU A 224 -14.81 -19.22 7.17
CA GLU A 224 -13.41 -18.90 7.41
C GLU A 224 -12.74 -18.41 6.14
N LEU A 225 -12.08 -17.25 6.27
CA LEU A 225 -11.17 -16.71 5.28
C LEU A 225 -9.74 -16.84 5.78
N PRO A 226 -8.81 -17.33 4.96
CA PRO A 226 -7.41 -17.48 5.35
C PRO A 226 -6.71 -16.15 5.56
N ILE A 227 -7.22 -15.11 4.93
CA ILE A 227 -6.76 -13.72 5.03
C ILE A 227 -7.97 -12.80 5.13
N ASN A 228 -7.86 -11.76 5.95
CA ASN A 228 -8.91 -10.77 6.07
C ASN A 228 -8.84 -9.78 4.88
N ILE A 229 -9.91 -9.73 4.09
CA ILE A 229 -10.01 -8.90 2.89
C ILE A 229 -11.29 -8.07 2.94
N ALA A 230 -11.14 -6.75 2.76
CA ALA A 230 -12.27 -5.84 2.63
C ALA A 230 -12.99 -6.01 1.28
N ASN A 231 -14.26 -5.66 1.25
CA ASN A 231 -15.07 -5.64 0.04
C ASN A 231 -15.20 -6.98 -0.70
N LEU A 232 -14.89 -8.09 -0.06
CA LEU A 232 -15.08 -9.41 -0.64
C LEU A 232 -16.57 -9.76 -0.65
N ARG A 233 -17.06 -10.26 -1.77
CA ARG A 233 -18.44 -10.68 -1.98
C ARG A 233 -18.46 -12.11 -2.47
N VAL A 234 -19.10 -12.98 -1.73
CA VAL A 234 -19.15 -14.41 -2.02
C VAL A 234 -20.56 -14.95 -2.01
N VAL A 235 -20.79 -15.95 -2.85
CA VAL A 235 -21.99 -16.79 -2.83
C VAL A 235 -21.54 -18.23 -2.76
N ILE A 236 -22.05 -18.97 -1.77
CA ILE A 236 -21.85 -20.42 -1.69
C ILE A 236 -23.21 -21.08 -1.92
N LYS A 237 -23.30 -21.85 -2.99
CA LYS A 237 -24.53 -22.55 -3.37
C LYS A 237 -24.36 -24.05 -3.18
N MET A 238 -25.20 -24.63 -2.34
CA MET A 238 -25.23 -26.05 -2.06
C MET A 238 -26.43 -26.69 -2.73
N GLN A 239 -26.18 -27.72 -3.51
CA GLN A 239 -27.18 -28.43 -4.30
C GLN A 239 -27.10 -29.93 -4.08
N ASP A 240 -28.21 -30.61 -4.21
CA ASP A 240 -28.24 -32.08 -4.26
C ASP A 240 -27.73 -32.63 -5.61
N GLU A 241 -27.65 -33.94 -5.76
CA GLU A 241 -27.22 -34.61 -7.00
C GLU A 241 -28.08 -34.22 -8.22
N LYS A 242 -29.35 -33.84 -8.00
CA LYS A 242 -30.27 -33.38 -9.04
C LYS A 242 -30.16 -31.89 -9.32
N ARG A 243 -29.17 -31.21 -8.73
CA ARG A 243 -28.94 -29.75 -8.79
C ARG A 243 -30.08 -28.91 -8.20
N LYS A 244 -30.90 -29.51 -7.31
CA LYS A 244 -31.88 -28.76 -6.55
C LYS A 244 -31.20 -28.05 -5.41
N ASN A 245 -31.54 -26.80 -5.18
CA ASN A 245 -30.90 -25.96 -4.18
C ASN A 245 -31.27 -26.42 -2.75
N ILE A 246 -30.27 -26.71 -1.93
CA ILE A 246 -30.43 -27.08 -0.51
C ILE A 246 -30.31 -25.80 0.34
N ALA A 247 -29.22 -25.06 0.13
CA ALA A 247 -28.94 -23.83 0.84
C ALA A 247 -28.09 -22.88 -0.01
N THR A 248 -28.25 -21.61 0.18
CA THR A 248 -27.41 -20.59 -0.45
C THR A 248 -26.96 -19.59 0.63
N PHE A 249 -25.65 -19.37 0.71
CA PHE A 249 -25.03 -18.42 1.64
C PHE A 249 -24.52 -17.23 0.87
N TYR A 250 -24.86 -16.03 1.35
CA TYR A 250 -24.41 -14.76 0.79
C TYR A 250 -23.49 -14.10 1.81
N GLY A 251 -22.27 -13.82 1.41
CA GLY A 251 -21.27 -13.20 2.27
C GLY A 251 -20.76 -11.88 1.70
N LYS A 252 -20.68 -10.87 2.54
CA LYS A 252 -20.02 -9.60 2.24
C LYS A 252 -19.18 -9.19 3.43
N THR A 253 -17.86 -9.03 3.22
CA THR A 253 -16.97 -8.54 4.27
C THR A 253 -17.10 -7.02 4.45
N LYS A 254 -16.49 -6.48 5.50
CA LYS A 254 -16.47 -5.04 5.80
C LYS A 254 -15.98 -4.25 4.57
N GLU A 255 -16.43 -2.99 4.45
CA GLU A 255 -15.99 -2.09 3.37
C GLU A 255 -14.56 -1.59 3.59
N GLU A 256 -14.15 -1.43 4.85
CA GLU A 256 -12.79 -1.06 5.24
C GLU A 256 -12.34 -1.93 6.42
N LEU A 257 -11.05 -2.26 6.43
CA LEU A 257 -10.37 -2.92 7.54
C LEU A 257 -9.60 -1.88 8.37
N GLU A 258 -9.57 -2.07 9.67
CA GLU A 258 -8.68 -1.33 10.55
C GLU A 258 -7.25 -1.86 10.41
N GLU A 259 -6.24 -1.10 10.88
CA GLU A 259 -4.83 -1.46 10.67
C GLU A 259 -4.46 -2.80 11.36
N ASP A 260 -5.05 -3.09 12.49
CA ASP A 260 -4.87 -4.34 13.25
C ASP A 260 -5.63 -5.54 12.65
N GLU A 261 -6.67 -5.28 11.86
CA GLU A 261 -7.44 -6.32 11.18
C GLU A 261 -6.78 -6.81 9.88
N ILE A 262 -5.92 -6.01 9.23
CA ILE A 262 -5.39 -6.30 7.88
C ILE A 262 -4.61 -7.60 7.81
N ALA A 263 -3.85 -7.91 8.86
CA ALA A 263 -3.05 -9.14 8.94
C ALA A 263 -3.82 -10.30 9.58
N GLY A 264 -5.06 -10.07 9.97
CA GLY A 264 -5.86 -11.02 10.73
C GLY A 264 -6.40 -12.16 9.87
N PHE A 265 -6.78 -13.21 10.58
CA PHE A 265 -7.62 -14.28 10.10
C PHE A 265 -9.09 -13.88 10.31
N TYR A 266 -9.92 -14.07 9.30
CA TYR A 266 -11.35 -13.81 9.43
C TYR A 266 -12.10 -15.12 9.65
N SER A 267 -12.83 -15.19 10.76
CA SER A 267 -13.78 -16.27 11.02
C SER A 267 -15.07 -15.69 11.56
N GLU A 268 -16.18 -16.06 10.95
CA GLU A 268 -17.52 -15.68 11.42
C GLU A 268 -18.28 -16.96 11.79
N VAL A 269 -18.76 -17.03 13.02
CA VAL A 269 -19.59 -18.12 13.51
C VAL A 269 -21.04 -17.66 13.49
N LEU A 270 -21.88 -18.37 12.74
CA LEU A 270 -23.30 -18.12 12.61
C LEU A 270 -24.09 -19.16 13.42
N LYS A 271 -24.60 -18.74 14.57
CA LYS A 271 -25.41 -19.61 15.41
C LYS A 271 -26.86 -19.65 14.94
N GLU A 272 -27.50 -20.83 15.12
CA GLU A 272 -28.95 -21.05 14.94
C GLU A 272 -29.53 -20.76 13.55
N LYS A 273 -28.69 -20.55 12.54
CA LYS A 273 -29.16 -20.24 11.18
C LYS A 273 -29.37 -21.46 10.27
N VAL A 274 -28.98 -22.65 10.69
CA VAL A 274 -29.20 -23.89 9.96
C VAL A 274 -30.23 -24.74 10.65
N THR A 275 -31.29 -25.11 9.93
CA THR A 275 -32.30 -26.00 10.46
C THR A 275 -31.79 -27.46 10.50
N GLU A 276 -32.31 -28.28 11.42
CA GLU A 276 -32.02 -29.72 11.50
C GLU A 276 -32.24 -30.41 10.15
N LYS A 277 -33.26 -30.02 9.41
CA LYS A 277 -33.57 -30.58 8.09
C LYS A 277 -32.40 -30.34 7.09
N VAL A 278 -31.85 -29.12 7.04
CA VAL A 278 -30.70 -28.81 6.18
C VAL A 278 -29.47 -29.58 6.61
N TYR A 279 -29.17 -29.63 7.93
CA TYR A 279 -28.02 -30.37 8.46
C TYR A 279 -28.12 -31.86 8.09
N ARG A 280 -29.29 -32.49 8.24
CA ARG A 280 -29.52 -33.91 7.88
C ARG A 280 -29.38 -34.14 6.37
N LEU A 281 -29.78 -33.19 5.50
CA LEU A 281 -29.51 -33.26 4.06
C LEU A 281 -28.02 -33.26 3.75
N LEU A 282 -27.23 -32.42 4.47
CA LEU A 282 -25.78 -32.41 4.34
C LEU A 282 -25.12 -33.69 4.82
N GLU A 283 -25.72 -34.36 5.81
CA GLU A 283 -25.25 -35.60 6.36
C GLU A 283 -25.48 -36.80 5.42
N THR A 284 -26.65 -36.88 4.82
CA THR A 284 -27.13 -38.07 4.11
C THR A 284 -26.90 -38.06 2.61
N GLN A 285 -26.65 -36.89 1.98
CA GLN A 285 -26.55 -36.75 0.52
C GLN A 285 -25.17 -36.29 0.06
N GLU A 286 -24.80 -36.69 -1.17
CA GLU A 286 -23.69 -36.02 -1.86
C GLU A 286 -24.13 -34.61 -2.25
N VAL A 287 -23.45 -33.63 -1.67
CA VAL A 287 -23.76 -32.22 -1.90
C VAL A 287 -22.76 -31.63 -2.87
N ILE A 288 -23.27 -31.10 -3.98
CA ILE A 288 -22.49 -30.28 -4.91
C ILE A 288 -22.47 -28.86 -4.38
N SER A 289 -21.31 -28.36 -3.96
CA SER A 289 -21.17 -27.02 -3.43
C SER A 289 -20.30 -26.17 -4.36
N ILE A 290 -20.80 -24.98 -4.71
CA ILE A 290 -20.16 -24.05 -5.63
C ILE A 290 -19.95 -22.71 -4.90
N LEU A 291 -18.70 -22.28 -4.83
CA LEU A 291 -18.30 -20.96 -4.33
C LEU A 291 -18.10 -20.03 -5.52
N LYS A 292 -18.69 -18.86 -5.48
CA LYS A 292 -18.55 -17.78 -6.46
C LYS A 292 -18.08 -16.49 -5.78
N ILE A 293 -17.15 -15.78 -6.39
CA ILE A 293 -16.55 -14.54 -5.90
C ILE A 293 -16.82 -13.41 -6.89
N TYR A 294 -17.28 -12.26 -6.38
CA TYR A 294 -17.75 -11.12 -7.18
C TYR A 294 -17.03 -9.82 -6.81
N ASP A 295 -16.84 -8.94 -7.81
CA ASP A 295 -16.37 -7.58 -7.62
C ASP A 295 -17.51 -6.62 -7.17
N LYS A 296 -17.18 -5.34 -6.99
CA LYS A 296 -18.13 -4.28 -6.63
C LYS A 296 -19.28 -4.10 -7.63
N ASP A 297 -19.05 -4.42 -8.88
CA ASP A 297 -20.03 -4.31 -9.96
C ASP A 297 -20.82 -5.62 -10.13
N TYR A 298 -20.60 -6.56 -9.20
CA TYR A 298 -21.21 -7.91 -9.20
C TYR A 298 -20.87 -8.74 -10.44
N ASN A 299 -19.68 -8.53 -11.00
CA ASN A 299 -19.14 -9.40 -12.03
C ASN A 299 -18.40 -10.56 -11.36
N LEU A 300 -18.63 -11.76 -11.87
CA LEU A 300 -17.98 -12.97 -11.40
C LEU A 300 -16.47 -12.90 -11.69
N LYS A 301 -15.64 -13.07 -10.66
CA LYS A 301 -14.16 -13.05 -10.74
C LYS A 301 -13.55 -14.43 -10.58
N ALA A 302 -14.16 -15.29 -9.77
CA ALA A 302 -13.69 -16.65 -9.57
C ALA A 302 -14.86 -17.57 -9.22
N GLN A 303 -14.73 -18.85 -9.58
CA GLN A 303 -15.69 -19.89 -9.26
C GLN A 303 -14.96 -21.20 -8.94
N TYR A 304 -15.41 -21.87 -7.86
CA TYR A 304 -14.81 -23.11 -7.39
C TYR A 304 -15.89 -24.13 -7.05
N GLU A 305 -15.55 -25.39 -7.26
CA GLU A 305 -16.26 -26.51 -6.66
C GLU A 305 -15.67 -26.77 -5.27
N LEU A 306 -16.55 -26.90 -4.26
CA LEU A 306 -16.15 -27.28 -2.92
C LEU A 306 -16.39 -28.78 -2.74
N LYS A 307 -15.48 -29.42 -2.00
CA LYS A 307 -15.60 -30.81 -1.57
C LYS A 307 -15.96 -30.84 -0.10
N ARG A 308 -16.86 -31.73 0.26
CA ARG A 308 -17.12 -32.06 1.67
C ARG A 308 -16.05 -32.99 2.18
N ASP A 309 -15.42 -32.62 3.26
CA ASP A 309 -14.57 -33.45 4.08
C ASP A 309 -15.25 -33.66 5.44
N THR A 310 -15.38 -34.90 5.87
CA THR A 310 -16.00 -35.24 7.15
C THR A 310 -14.88 -35.36 8.18
N GLU A 311 -14.81 -34.44 9.13
CA GLU A 311 -13.80 -34.44 10.18
C GLU A 311 -14.27 -35.31 11.39
N SER A 312 -15.61 -35.31 11.65
CA SER A 312 -16.25 -36.14 12.63
C SER A 312 -17.74 -36.30 12.30
N GLU A 313 -18.48 -37.15 13.02
CA GLU A 313 -19.93 -37.33 12.86
C GLU A 313 -20.72 -36.02 13.13
N SER A 314 -20.12 -35.05 13.83
CA SER A 314 -20.73 -33.78 14.18
C SER A 314 -20.12 -32.59 13.46
N HIS A 315 -19.14 -32.79 12.54
CA HIS A 315 -18.42 -31.74 11.89
C HIS A 315 -18.19 -32.02 10.40
N TYR A 316 -18.79 -31.20 9.54
CA TYR A 316 -18.59 -31.22 8.10
C TYR A 316 -17.86 -29.95 7.67
N LYS A 317 -16.79 -30.11 6.90
CA LYS A 317 -16.01 -29.03 6.30
C LYS A 317 -16.16 -29.08 4.80
N PHE A 318 -16.41 -27.91 4.20
CA PHE A 318 -16.41 -27.72 2.76
C PHE A 318 -15.22 -26.86 2.37
N SER A 319 -14.32 -27.41 1.57
CA SER A 319 -13.10 -26.74 1.10
C SER A 319 -13.00 -26.77 -0.43
N VAL A 320 -12.20 -25.89 -1.01
CA VAL A 320 -12.00 -25.80 -2.46
C VAL A 320 -11.38 -27.07 -3.00
N LYS A 321 -12.08 -27.75 -3.92
CA LYS A 321 -11.61 -28.91 -4.65
C LYS A 321 -10.93 -28.56 -5.95
N GLN A 322 -11.60 -27.76 -6.78
CA GLN A 322 -11.11 -27.36 -8.10
C GLN A 322 -11.68 -26.02 -8.56
N LYS A 323 -10.93 -25.36 -9.48
CA LYS A 323 -11.42 -24.18 -10.18
C LYS A 323 -12.42 -24.56 -11.26
N ILE A 324 -13.50 -23.80 -11.35
CA ILE A 324 -14.45 -23.93 -12.46
C ILE A 324 -14.18 -22.82 -13.46
N HIS A 325 -13.87 -23.19 -14.70
CA HIS A 325 -13.71 -22.23 -15.77
C HIS A 325 -15.06 -21.64 -16.17
N PHE A 326 -15.11 -20.33 -16.29
CA PHE A 326 -16.27 -19.59 -16.75
C PHE A 326 -15.85 -18.52 -17.77
N ASN A 327 -16.79 -18.18 -18.66
CA ASN A 327 -16.55 -17.10 -19.61
C ASN A 327 -16.99 -15.76 -18.99
N PRO A 328 -16.08 -14.81 -18.73
CA PRO A 328 -16.43 -13.54 -18.10
C PRO A 328 -17.34 -12.65 -18.95
N SER A 329 -17.46 -12.93 -20.25
CA SER A 329 -18.31 -12.14 -21.18
C SER A 329 -19.77 -12.60 -21.26
N THR A 330 -20.12 -13.72 -20.65
CA THR A 330 -21.48 -14.26 -20.69
C THR A 330 -22.28 -13.86 -19.47
N LYS A 331 -23.30 -13.03 -19.69
CA LYS A 331 -24.44 -12.70 -18.81
C LYS A 331 -24.13 -12.44 -17.32
N LYS A 332 -24.65 -11.31 -16.81
CA LYS A 332 -24.75 -11.07 -15.36
C LYS A 332 -25.31 -12.32 -14.68
N ASP A 333 -24.50 -12.93 -13.85
CA ASP A 333 -24.89 -14.12 -13.10
C ASP A 333 -26.05 -13.76 -12.16
N PHE A 334 -27.10 -14.60 -12.16
CA PHE A 334 -28.28 -14.39 -11.32
C PHE A 334 -27.91 -14.27 -9.83
N ASP A 335 -26.96 -15.09 -9.36
CA ASP A 335 -26.50 -15.10 -7.97
C ASP A 335 -25.86 -13.75 -7.58
N GLY A 336 -25.16 -13.06 -8.49
CA GLY A 336 -24.64 -11.71 -8.29
C GLY A 336 -25.76 -10.66 -8.07
N ASN A 337 -26.94 -10.85 -8.65
CA ASN A 337 -28.08 -9.95 -8.40
C ASN A 337 -28.68 -10.15 -7.02
N LEU A 338 -28.63 -11.35 -6.48
CA LEU A 338 -29.08 -11.64 -5.12
C LEU A 338 -28.21 -10.95 -4.08
N LEU A 339 -26.89 -10.90 -4.29
CA LEU A 339 -25.95 -10.13 -3.44
C LEU A 339 -26.30 -8.64 -3.32
N LYS A 340 -26.93 -8.05 -4.33
CA LYS A 340 -27.35 -6.65 -4.29
C LYS A 340 -28.44 -6.38 -3.24
N SER A 341 -29.28 -7.38 -2.95
CA SER A 341 -30.34 -7.27 -1.97
C SER A 341 -29.84 -7.45 -0.53
N CYS A 342 -28.64 -8.02 -0.35
CA CYS A 342 -28.03 -8.20 0.97
C CYS A 342 -27.61 -6.85 1.55
N ARG A 343 -28.21 -6.47 2.67
CA ARG A 343 -27.99 -5.17 3.35
C ARG A 343 -26.98 -5.25 4.49
N GLY A 344 -26.59 -6.45 4.92
CA GLY A 344 -25.77 -6.68 6.10
C GLY A 344 -24.26 -6.61 5.83
N LYS A 345 -23.50 -6.32 6.89
CA LYS A 345 -22.10 -6.66 7.00
C LYS A 345 -22.05 -8.08 7.58
N GLY A 346 -21.52 -9.04 6.85
CA GLY A 346 -21.48 -10.42 7.29
C GLY A 346 -22.18 -11.39 6.33
N ILE A 347 -22.34 -12.63 6.76
CA ILE A 347 -22.93 -13.68 5.94
C ILE A 347 -24.44 -13.77 6.17
N GLU A 348 -25.21 -13.52 5.12
CA GLU A 348 -26.66 -13.75 5.12
C GLU A 348 -26.97 -15.13 4.55
N ILE A 349 -27.79 -15.89 5.27
CA ILE A 349 -28.21 -17.23 4.84
C ILE A 349 -29.62 -17.13 4.27
N GLN A 350 -29.78 -17.44 2.97
CA GLN A 350 -31.07 -17.75 2.39
C GLN A 350 -31.17 -19.24 2.18
N MET A 351 -32.11 -19.87 2.85
CA MET A 351 -32.43 -21.28 2.69
C MET A 351 -33.67 -21.42 1.82
N GLU A 352 -33.51 -21.92 0.60
CA GLU A 352 -34.60 -22.45 -0.18
C GLU A 352 -34.76 -23.92 0.20
N ILE A 353 -35.75 -24.22 1.05
CA ILE A 353 -36.11 -25.59 1.37
C ILE A 353 -36.94 -26.09 0.21
N SER A 354 -36.45 -27.12 -0.48
CA SER A 354 -37.28 -27.86 -1.43
C SER A 354 -38.34 -28.65 -0.67
N GLU A 355 -39.62 -28.29 -0.85
CA GLU A 355 -40.74 -29.14 -0.48
C GLU A 355 -40.73 -30.47 -1.24
#